data_7edc41cc339fe2b19d7ab3737b493650
#
_entry.id   7edc41cc339fe2b19d7ab3737b493650
#
_cell.length_a   1.000
_cell.length_b   1.000
_cell.length_c   1.000
_cell.angle_alpha   90.00
_cell.angle_beta   90.00
_cell.angle_gamma   90.00
#
_symmetry.space_group_name_H-M   'P 1'
#
loop_
_entity.id
_entity.type
_entity.pdbx_description
1 polymer ?
#
loop_
_entity_poly.entity_id
_entity_poly.type
_entity_poly.pdbx_seq_one_letter_code
_entity_poly.pdbx_strand_id
1 'polypeptide(L)'
;MRDKIHYKYIAPNTQEFRQMQTFAESFDHKIADNPNITLHALCRGDTTFGYSDCVYLPVTYPAFHPSITRPRDVVQVMSDWVAHTQLSGKNGYIGVPLNNKDGAGNFTEETMNKLGLVRTQRELYIPA
;
A
#
# COMPACT_ATOMS: atom_id res chain seq x y z
N MET A 1 20.68 -29.34 -18.62
CA MET A 1 20.79 -28.38 -17.53
C MET A 1 19.43 -27.72 -17.32
N ARG A 2 18.92 -27.72 -16.08
CA ARG A 2 17.65 -27.07 -15.80
C ARG A 2 17.85 -25.57 -15.68
N ASP A 3 16.97 -24.80 -16.31
CA ASP A 3 16.98 -23.36 -16.17
C ASP A 3 16.59 -22.98 -14.74
N LYS A 4 17.42 -22.18 -14.13
CA LYS A 4 17.18 -21.68 -12.76
C LYS A 4 16.27 -20.47 -12.82
N ILE A 5 15.47 -20.33 -11.76
CA ILE A 5 14.69 -19.11 -11.54
C ILE A 5 15.64 -18.00 -11.14
N HIS A 6 15.53 -16.86 -11.77
CA HIS A 6 16.29 -15.67 -11.40
C HIS A 6 15.42 -14.44 -11.43
N TYR A 7 15.89 -13.40 -10.75
CA TYR A 7 15.19 -12.13 -10.60
C TYR A 7 15.94 -11.07 -11.39
N LYS A 8 15.25 -10.43 -12.32
CA LYS A 8 15.83 -9.37 -13.14
C LYS A 8 15.29 -8.03 -12.71
N TYR A 9 16.15 -7.12 -12.25
CA TYR A 9 15.75 -5.76 -11.91
C TYR A 9 15.28 -5.01 -13.15
N ILE A 10 14.16 -4.33 -13.03
CA ILE A 10 13.56 -3.51 -14.10
C ILE A 10 13.57 -2.06 -13.65
N ALA A 11 14.36 -1.23 -14.34
CA ALA A 11 14.47 0.19 -14.00
C ALA A 11 13.17 0.94 -14.31
N PRO A 12 12.78 1.91 -13.46
CA PRO A 12 11.62 2.75 -13.73
C PRO A 12 11.87 3.64 -14.97
N ASN A 13 10.78 4.07 -15.61
CA ASN A 13 10.80 4.93 -16.79
C ASN A 13 11.55 4.35 -18.00
N THR A 14 11.55 3.02 -18.13
CA THR A 14 12.17 2.33 -19.27
C THR A 14 11.10 1.62 -20.09
N GLN A 15 11.48 1.26 -21.33
CA GLN A 15 10.61 0.44 -22.17
C GLN A 15 10.35 -0.94 -21.54
N GLU A 16 11.34 -1.51 -20.87
CA GLU A 16 11.18 -2.80 -20.18
C GLU A 16 10.13 -2.70 -19.07
N PHE A 17 10.10 -1.57 -18.34
CA PHE A 17 9.08 -1.33 -17.32
C PHE A 17 7.68 -1.33 -17.92
N ARG A 18 7.49 -0.67 -19.06
CA ARG A 18 6.21 -0.64 -19.77
C ARG A 18 5.81 -2.01 -20.29
N GLN A 19 6.78 -2.79 -20.77
CA GLN A 19 6.53 -4.16 -21.18
C GLN A 19 6.05 -5.02 -20.00
N MET A 20 6.61 -4.82 -18.82
CA MET A 20 6.16 -5.51 -17.61
C MET A 20 4.76 -5.07 -17.18
N GLN A 21 4.42 -3.80 -17.35
CA GLN A 21 3.05 -3.32 -17.09
C GLN A 21 2.05 -4.01 -18.02
N THR A 22 2.37 -4.12 -19.30
CA THR A 22 1.54 -4.83 -20.29
C THR A 22 1.43 -6.32 -19.94
N PHE A 23 2.53 -6.93 -19.54
CA PHE A 23 2.56 -8.33 -19.12
C PHE A 23 1.62 -8.56 -17.92
N ALA A 24 1.68 -7.69 -16.91
CA ALA A 24 0.82 -7.78 -15.74
C ALA A 24 -0.67 -7.65 -16.12
N GLU A 25 -1.00 -6.75 -17.02
CA GLU A 25 -2.37 -6.56 -17.50
C GLU A 25 -2.93 -7.80 -18.19
N SER A 26 -2.07 -8.61 -18.79
CA SER A 26 -2.49 -9.84 -19.48
C SER A 26 -3.11 -10.87 -18.53
N PHE A 27 -2.89 -10.75 -17.22
CA PHE A 27 -3.52 -11.61 -16.21
C PHE A 27 -4.20 -10.78 -15.10
N ASP A 28 -4.76 -9.63 -15.48
CA ASP A 28 -5.57 -8.75 -14.62
C ASP A 28 -4.85 -8.16 -13.42
N HIS A 29 -3.54 -8.00 -13.53
CA HIS A 29 -2.75 -7.29 -12.54
C HIS A 29 -2.35 -5.93 -13.07
N LYS A 30 -1.97 -5.03 -12.16
CA LYS A 30 -1.53 -3.68 -12.50
C LYS A 30 -0.27 -3.32 -11.74
N ILE A 31 0.73 -2.87 -12.47
CA ILE A 31 1.94 -2.27 -11.89
C ILE A 31 1.79 -0.76 -11.98
N ALA A 32 1.72 -0.09 -10.82
CA ALA A 32 1.53 1.36 -10.77
C ALA A 32 2.81 2.10 -11.15
N ASP A 33 2.65 3.27 -11.75
CA ASP A 33 3.75 4.22 -11.96
C ASP A 33 4.01 4.96 -10.64
N ASN A 34 4.78 4.35 -9.77
CA ASN A 34 5.13 4.90 -8.48
C ASN A 34 6.65 4.96 -8.38
N PRO A 35 7.26 6.13 -8.12
CA PRO A 35 8.73 6.25 -8.01
C PRO A 35 9.33 5.42 -6.88
N ASN A 36 8.52 4.97 -5.93
CA ASN A 36 8.97 4.16 -4.80
C ASN A 36 8.84 2.65 -5.04
N ILE A 37 8.49 2.24 -6.27
CA ILE A 37 8.43 0.82 -6.63
C ILE A 37 9.79 0.31 -7.06
N THR A 38 10.21 -0.83 -6.49
CA THR A 38 11.31 -1.62 -6.99
C THR A 38 10.73 -2.85 -7.66
N LEU A 39 10.90 -2.96 -8.97
CA LEU A 39 10.30 -4.01 -9.78
C LEU A 39 11.36 -5.02 -10.20
N HIS A 40 11.02 -6.30 -10.04
CA HIS A 40 11.81 -7.41 -10.55
C HIS A 40 10.95 -8.31 -11.41
N ALA A 41 11.44 -8.67 -12.58
CA ALA A 41 10.85 -9.75 -13.37
C ALA A 41 11.30 -11.09 -12.80
N LEU A 42 10.38 -12.05 -12.77
CA LEU A 42 10.66 -13.43 -12.37
C LEU A 42 10.85 -14.25 -13.64
N CYS A 43 12.07 -14.76 -13.83
CA CYS A 43 12.45 -15.40 -15.08
C CYS A 43 12.93 -16.83 -14.84
N ARG A 44 12.64 -17.67 -15.85
CA ARG A 44 13.24 -19.00 -15.95
C ARG A 44 13.90 -19.08 -17.33
N GLY A 45 15.23 -19.12 -17.35
CA GLY A 45 15.95 -18.92 -18.60
C GLY A 45 15.60 -17.58 -19.22
N ASP A 46 15.20 -17.55 -20.47
CA ASP A 46 14.77 -16.34 -21.17
C ASP A 46 13.28 -16.03 -21.04
N THR A 47 12.54 -16.86 -20.31
CA THR A 47 11.10 -16.71 -20.17
C THR A 47 10.75 -15.96 -18.89
N THR A 48 10.03 -14.86 -19.02
CA THR A 48 9.42 -14.15 -17.90
C THR A 48 8.09 -14.80 -17.56
N PHE A 49 7.93 -15.26 -16.32
CA PHE A 49 6.71 -15.92 -15.90
C PHE A 49 5.97 -15.18 -14.78
N GLY A 50 6.54 -14.09 -14.26
CA GLY A 50 5.91 -13.31 -13.21
C GLY A 50 6.69 -12.07 -12.90
N TYR A 51 6.26 -11.36 -11.86
CA TYR A 51 6.97 -10.19 -11.36
C TYR A 51 6.77 -10.04 -9.86
N SER A 52 7.67 -9.28 -9.25
CA SER A 52 7.56 -8.88 -7.85
C SER A 52 7.77 -7.38 -7.77
N ASP A 53 6.82 -6.67 -7.19
CA ASP A 53 6.94 -5.24 -6.93
C ASP A 53 7.02 -5.00 -5.43
N CYS A 54 8.09 -4.31 -5.01
CA CYS A 54 8.29 -3.90 -3.64
C CYS A 54 8.02 -2.41 -3.53
N VAL A 55 7.13 -2.03 -2.64
CA VAL A 55 6.73 -0.64 -2.46
C VAL A 55 6.99 -0.22 -1.03
N TYR A 56 7.70 0.89 -0.85
CA TYR A 56 7.85 1.50 0.46
C TYR A 56 6.74 2.53 0.64
N LEU A 57 5.85 2.26 1.59
CA LEU A 57 4.69 3.11 1.84
C LEU A 57 4.79 3.70 3.24
N PRO A 58 4.58 5.02 3.38
CA PRO A 58 4.47 5.61 4.71
C PRO A 58 3.17 5.17 5.37
N VAL A 59 3.26 4.55 6.54
CA VAL A 59 2.11 4.12 7.31
C VAL A 59 2.12 4.86 8.63
N THR A 60 1.01 5.53 8.94
CA THR A 60 0.80 6.22 10.20
C THR A 60 -0.11 5.37 11.08
N TYR A 61 0.30 5.16 12.31
CA TYR A 61 -0.47 4.42 13.31
C TYR A 61 -0.92 5.41 14.39
N PRO A 62 -2.08 6.04 14.24
CA PRO A 62 -2.57 6.97 15.26
C PRO A 62 -2.97 6.22 16.53
N ALA A 63 -2.69 6.82 17.68
CA ALA A 63 -3.07 6.28 18.96
C ALA A 63 -3.62 7.39 19.84
N PHE A 64 -4.74 7.12 20.50
CA PHE A 64 -5.43 8.08 21.35
C PHE A 64 -5.73 7.45 22.69
N HIS A 65 -5.50 8.23 23.77
CA HIS A 65 -5.84 7.76 25.10
C HIS A 65 -7.36 7.79 25.29
N PRO A 66 -8.01 6.66 25.56
CA PRO A 66 -9.48 6.58 25.53
C PRO A 66 -10.16 7.39 26.64
N SER A 67 -9.47 7.64 27.77
CA SER A 67 -10.07 8.36 28.90
C SER A 67 -10.07 9.88 28.75
N ILE A 68 -9.29 10.43 27.80
CA ILE A 68 -9.15 11.89 27.63
C ILE A 68 -9.50 12.38 26.23
N THR A 69 -9.82 11.47 25.30
CA THR A 69 -10.05 11.81 23.91
C THR A 69 -11.54 11.66 23.57
N ARG A 70 -12.14 12.73 23.07
CA ARG A 70 -13.50 12.70 22.57
C ARG A 70 -13.52 12.22 21.12
N PRO A 71 -14.55 11.48 20.69
CA PRO A 71 -14.65 10.99 19.30
C PRO A 71 -14.48 12.09 18.25
N ARG A 72 -15.06 13.25 18.46
CA ARG A 72 -14.94 14.37 17.50
C ARG A 72 -13.52 14.90 17.38
N ASP A 73 -12.72 14.82 18.43
CA ASP A 73 -11.31 15.25 18.39
C ASP A 73 -10.48 14.28 17.55
N VAL A 74 -10.76 12.98 17.66
CA VAL A 74 -10.14 11.96 16.83
C VAL A 74 -10.47 12.21 15.36
N VAL A 75 -11.73 12.44 15.04
CA VAL A 75 -12.19 12.71 13.67
C VAL A 75 -11.51 13.97 13.13
N GLN A 76 -11.38 15.02 13.95
CA GLN A 76 -10.72 16.25 13.55
C GLN A 76 -9.25 16.03 13.21
N VAL A 77 -8.53 15.30 14.06
CA VAL A 77 -7.11 14.98 13.81
C VAL A 77 -6.93 14.16 12.55
N MET A 78 -7.78 13.15 12.36
CA MET A 78 -7.74 12.31 11.17
C MET A 78 -8.06 13.11 9.90
N SER A 79 -9.03 14.00 9.96
CA SER A 79 -9.39 14.88 8.85
C SER A 79 -8.23 15.81 8.48
N ASP A 80 -7.59 16.41 9.47
CA ASP A 80 -6.43 17.27 9.26
C ASP A 80 -5.26 16.50 8.65
N TRP A 81 -5.04 15.27 9.10
CA TRP A 81 -4.00 14.41 8.56
C TRP A 81 -4.25 14.09 7.08
N VAL A 82 -5.49 13.72 6.72
CA VAL A 82 -5.86 13.43 5.33
C VAL A 82 -5.64 14.64 4.45
N ALA A 83 -6.10 15.82 4.89
CA ALA A 83 -5.92 17.07 4.15
C ALA A 83 -4.44 17.39 3.95
N HIS A 84 -3.62 17.25 4.99
CA HIS A 84 -2.18 17.49 4.91
C HIS A 84 -1.51 16.55 3.92
N THR A 85 -1.86 15.27 3.96
CA THR A 85 -1.29 14.26 3.07
C THR A 85 -1.65 14.55 1.61
N GLN A 86 -2.88 14.94 1.33
CA GLN A 86 -3.33 15.29 -0.01
C GLN A 86 -2.60 16.54 -0.53
N LEU A 87 -2.48 17.58 0.30
CA LEU A 87 -1.83 18.83 -0.08
C LEU A 87 -0.34 18.65 -0.35
N SER A 88 0.32 17.77 0.39
CA SER A 88 1.76 17.51 0.17
C SER A 88 2.04 16.58 -1.00
N GLY A 89 1.01 16.05 -1.66
CA GLY A 89 1.16 15.09 -2.76
C GLY A 89 1.74 13.74 -2.33
N LYS A 90 1.77 13.48 -1.03
CA LYS A 90 2.27 12.21 -0.48
C LYS A 90 1.10 11.28 -0.21
N ASN A 91 1.17 10.10 -0.79
CA ASN A 91 0.20 9.05 -0.50
C ASN A 91 0.61 8.35 0.79
N GLY A 92 -0.17 8.54 1.85
CA GLY A 92 0.03 7.89 3.12
C GLY A 92 -1.05 6.86 3.41
N TYR A 93 -0.73 5.95 4.31
CA TYR A 93 -1.64 4.91 4.76
C TYR A 93 -1.87 5.04 6.24
N ILE A 94 -3.08 4.71 6.69
CA ILE A 94 -3.41 4.67 8.11
C ILE A 94 -3.58 3.22 8.52
N GLY A 95 -2.79 2.78 9.49
CA GLY A 95 -2.95 1.50 10.13
C GLY A 95 -3.91 1.61 11.31
N VAL A 96 -4.86 0.70 11.41
CA VAL A 96 -5.78 0.63 12.54
C VAL A 96 -5.64 -0.73 13.23
N PRO A 97 -5.80 -0.78 14.56
CA PRO A 97 -5.76 -2.06 15.26
C PRO A 97 -6.85 -3.02 14.76
N LEU A 98 -6.47 -4.28 14.55
CA LEU A 98 -7.45 -5.31 14.18
C LEU A 98 -8.48 -5.52 15.30
N ASN A 99 -8.04 -5.34 16.54
CA ASN A 99 -8.88 -5.46 17.70
C ASN A 99 -9.14 -4.09 18.28
N ASN A 100 -10.16 -3.45 17.77
CA ASN A 100 -10.49 -2.06 18.04
C ASN A 100 -11.32 -1.92 19.33
N LYS A 101 -10.86 -2.55 20.44
CA LYS A 101 -11.61 -2.56 21.71
C LYS A 101 -11.59 -1.23 22.43
N ASP A 102 -10.42 -0.58 22.47
CA ASP A 102 -10.25 0.71 23.14
C ASP A 102 -10.42 1.82 22.12
N GLY A 103 -11.41 2.68 22.32
CA GLY A 103 -11.75 3.73 21.36
C GLY A 103 -12.33 3.17 20.06
N ALA A 104 -12.95 2.01 20.15
CA ALA A 104 -13.43 1.23 19.01
C ALA A 104 -14.33 2.02 18.06
N GLY A 105 -15.17 2.90 18.56
CA GLY A 105 -16.04 3.72 17.73
C GLY A 105 -15.33 4.73 16.84
N ASN A 106 -14.03 4.96 17.07
CA ASN A 106 -13.28 5.99 16.35
C ASN A 106 -12.68 5.51 15.03
N PHE A 107 -12.45 4.19 14.91
CA PHE A 107 -11.77 3.61 13.75
C PHE A 107 -12.65 2.65 12.95
N THR A 108 -13.96 2.83 12.98
CA THR A 108 -14.87 2.01 12.19
C THR A 108 -14.68 2.30 10.71
N GLU A 109 -14.99 1.30 9.88
CA GLU A 109 -14.93 1.47 8.43
C GLU A 109 -15.83 2.61 7.96
N GLU A 110 -17.01 2.75 8.59
CA GLU A 110 -17.93 3.86 8.30
C GLU A 110 -17.28 5.21 8.55
N THR A 111 -16.60 5.38 9.69
CA THR A 111 -15.88 6.61 10.02
C THR A 111 -14.76 6.89 9.02
N MET A 112 -13.97 5.86 8.67
CA MET A 112 -12.90 6.00 7.68
C MET A 112 -13.45 6.42 6.32
N ASN A 113 -14.55 5.81 5.87
CA ASN A 113 -15.19 6.15 4.60
C ASN A 113 -15.71 7.60 4.59
N LYS A 114 -16.24 8.08 5.69
CA LYS A 114 -16.68 9.49 5.82
C LYS A 114 -15.52 10.47 5.69
N LEU A 115 -14.30 10.05 6.04
CA LEU A 115 -13.09 10.84 5.88
C LEU A 115 -12.47 10.72 4.48
N GLY A 116 -13.09 9.96 3.58
CA GLY A 116 -12.59 9.74 2.23
C GLY A 116 -11.55 8.64 2.13
N LEU A 117 -11.43 7.81 3.16
CA LEU A 117 -10.49 6.69 3.21
C LEU A 117 -11.20 5.39 2.86
N VAL A 118 -10.50 4.52 2.14
CA VAL A 118 -11.01 3.20 1.79
C VAL A 118 -10.04 2.13 2.28
N ARG A 119 -10.58 0.97 2.62
CA ARG A 119 -9.75 -0.15 3.04
C ARG A 119 -8.92 -0.65 1.87
N THR A 120 -7.63 -0.93 2.12
CA THR A 120 -6.81 -1.63 1.13
C THR A 120 -7.30 -3.07 0.98
N GLN A 121 -7.14 -3.62 -0.22
CA GLN A 121 -7.58 -4.98 -0.53
C GLN A 121 -6.46 -6.01 -0.41
N ARG A 122 -5.35 -5.65 0.25
CA ARG A 122 -4.18 -6.51 0.39
C ARG A 122 -3.98 -6.93 1.84
N GLU A 123 -3.71 -8.21 2.03
CA GLU A 123 -3.24 -8.73 3.31
C GLU A 123 -1.72 -8.68 3.36
N LEU A 124 -1.18 -8.45 4.55
CA LEU A 124 0.26 -8.38 4.78
C LEU A 124 0.66 -9.49 5.74
N TYR A 125 1.79 -10.13 5.44
CA TYR A 125 2.36 -11.16 6.28
C TYR A 125 3.75 -10.74 6.72
N ILE A 126 4.09 -11.01 7.96
CA ILE A 126 5.43 -10.77 8.51
C ILE A 126 6.05 -12.09 8.96
N PRO A 127 7.37 -12.20 8.99
CA PRO A 127 8.03 -13.39 9.54
C PRO A 127 7.59 -13.64 10.99
N ALA A 128 7.34 -14.87 11.31
CA ALA A 128 6.93 -15.28 12.63
C ALA A 128 8.07 -15.12 13.67
#